data_ce18087af94649b0af7e3b646a55baa0
#
_entry.id   ce18087af94649b0af7e3b646a55baa0
#
_cell.length_a   1.000
_cell.length_b   1.000
_cell.length_c   1.000
_cell.angle_alpha   90.00
_cell.angle_beta   90.00
_cell.angle_gamma   90.00
#
_symmetry.space_group_name_H-M   'P 1'
#
loop_
_entity.id
_entity.type
_entity.pdbx_description
1 polymer ?
#
loop_
_entity_poly.entity_id
_entity_poly.type
_entity_poly.pdbx_seq_one_letter_code
_entity_poly.pdbx_strand_id
1 'polypeptide(L)'
;NCTDTILLLSVDPLTRSAAMLSIPRDLWVNIPGFGYNRINTAWTLGEAARLPGGGPGLAMKTVTQRLGLPIHYYVQVDFDTFISVIDRIGGIDLYSDEKLKLDPLGSGKDHFVLTCCGLRHLDGRRALAYARCRDEAQGCSGGDFGRAKRQQKVVLAVRDKVLDPANFPQLLLQAPRLYQDLSAGIHTNLSLEEALKLAALAQEIPAGNIRQGVIDEDMVSFATVSLNGIPSSVLRPHPDAIRILRDELFLPGGPLHPQARGRLLALAVADGARLRVVNTTGIPGLGRRTAETLSSQGLQVMQVDSSGEELERSKLVLYAPKLYAWRYLIEMFGVKEDHLILQTSGEEEVDIEIRIGLDWADKLP
;
A
#
# COMPACT_ATOMS: atom_id res chain seq x y z
N ASN A 1 22.38 -11.08 6.04
CA ASN A 1 21.04 -10.90 6.61
C ASN A 1 20.14 -10.24 5.57
N CYS A 2 19.03 -10.89 5.20
CA CYS A 2 18.00 -10.30 4.33
C CYS A 2 16.97 -9.56 5.20
N THR A 3 16.30 -8.56 4.63
CA THR A 3 15.19 -7.88 5.30
C THR A 3 13.95 -8.76 5.30
N ASP A 4 13.42 -9.10 6.48
CA ASP A 4 12.21 -9.95 6.61
C ASP A 4 10.91 -9.16 6.54
N THR A 5 10.97 -7.86 6.85
CA THR A 5 9.85 -6.92 6.80
C THR A 5 10.28 -5.67 6.05
N ILE A 6 9.45 -5.25 5.11
CA ILE A 6 9.62 -3.98 4.39
C ILE A 6 8.32 -3.22 4.51
N LEU A 7 8.36 -2.12 5.26
CA LEU A 7 7.20 -1.25 5.50
C LEU A 7 7.55 0.17 5.07
N LEU A 8 6.78 0.71 4.15
CA LEU A 8 6.87 2.10 3.73
C LEU A 8 5.87 2.93 4.53
N LEU A 9 6.38 3.99 5.15
CA LEU A 9 5.58 4.96 5.89
C LEU A 9 5.65 6.31 5.19
N SER A 10 4.52 6.98 5.07
CA SER A 10 4.42 8.37 4.60
C SER A 10 3.65 9.19 5.60
N VAL A 11 4.11 10.42 5.80
CA VAL A 11 3.45 11.41 6.66
C VAL A 11 3.26 12.67 5.85
N ASP A 12 2.03 13.16 5.79
CA ASP A 12 1.68 14.42 5.13
C ASP A 12 1.34 15.47 6.20
N PRO A 13 2.21 16.48 6.39
CA PRO A 13 1.99 17.52 7.39
C PRO A 13 0.84 18.47 7.03
N LEU A 14 0.51 18.62 5.74
CA LEU A 14 -0.53 19.54 5.28
C LEU A 14 -1.93 18.99 5.52
N THR A 15 -2.12 17.70 5.26
CA THR A 15 -3.42 17.03 5.45
C THR A 15 -3.54 16.38 6.82
N ARG A 16 -2.47 16.37 7.63
CA ARG A 16 -2.37 15.65 8.90
C ARG A 16 -2.82 14.20 8.74
N SER A 17 -2.24 13.53 7.77
CA SER A 17 -2.52 12.14 7.45
C SER A 17 -1.23 11.34 7.34
N ALA A 18 -1.35 10.02 7.51
CA ALA A 18 -0.27 9.09 7.29
C ALA A 18 -0.74 7.89 6.47
N ALA A 19 0.20 7.21 5.85
CA ALA A 19 -0.07 5.98 5.14
C ALA A 19 1.02 4.95 5.38
N MET A 20 0.64 3.68 5.43
CA MET A 20 1.54 2.54 5.56
C MET A 20 1.31 1.58 4.41
N LEU A 21 2.38 1.13 3.76
CA LEU A 21 2.36 0.09 2.73
C LEU A 21 3.35 -1.01 3.08
N SER A 22 2.84 -2.23 3.28
CA SER A 22 3.69 -3.41 3.42
C SER A 22 4.05 -3.97 2.05
N ILE A 23 5.35 -4.19 1.84
CA ILE A 23 5.91 -4.74 0.61
C ILE A 23 6.39 -6.16 0.90
N PRO A 24 5.88 -7.19 0.19
CA PRO A 24 6.32 -8.56 0.37
C PRO A 24 7.83 -8.71 0.10
N ARG A 25 8.54 -9.37 1.01
CA ARG A 25 10.00 -9.56 0.91
C ARG A 25 10.45 -10.35 -0.32
N ASP A 26 9.59 -11.23 -0.83
CA ASP A 26 9.87 -12.09 -1.98
C ASP A 26 9.40 -11.48 -3.31
N LEU A 27 9.05 -10.18 -3.32
CA LEU A 27 8.64 -9.46 -4.53
C LEU A 27 9.80 -9.44 -5.53
N TRP A 28 9.53 -9.92 -6.77
CA TRP A 28 10.50 -10.03 -7.85
C TRP A 28 10.65 -8.70 -8.58
N VAL A 29 11.76 -8.02 -8.37
CA VAL A 29 11.98 -6.67 -8.89
C VAL A 29 13.36 -6.54 -9.52
N ASN A 30 13.53 -5.54 -10.38
CA ASN A 30 14.84 -5.15 -10.86
C ASN A 30 15.55 -4.31 -9.79
N ILE A 31 16.66 -4.85 -9.25
CA ILE A 31 17.53 -4.16 -8.30
C ILE A 31 18.57 -3.38 -9.09
N PRO A 32 18.68 -2.06 -8.94
CA PRO A 32 19.60 -1.22 -9.71
C PRO A 32 21.03 -1.72 -9.69
N GLY A 33 21.58 -2.06 -10.84
CA GLY A 33 22.94 -2.59 -11.00
C GLY A 33 23.10 -4.10 -10.79
N PHE A 34 22.04 -4.81 -10.37
CA PHE A 34 22.11 -6.26 -10.06
C PHE A 34 21.08 -7.11 -10.82
N GLY A 35 20.19 -6.47 -11.60
CA GLY A 35 19.14 -7.18 -12.33
C GLY A 35 17.99 -7.65 -11.44
N TYR A 36 17.21 -8.60 -11.95
CA TYR A 36 16.03 -9.09 -11.24
C TYR A 36 16.39 -10.03 -10.09
N ASN A 37 15.84 -9.72 -8.90
CA ASN A 37 15.97 -10.54 -7.69
C ASN A 37 14.79 -10.28 -6.74
N ARG A 38 14.72 -10.99 -5.60
CA ARG A 38 13.81 -10.69 -4.51
C ARG A 38 14.16 -9.34 -3.91
N ILE A 39 13.19 -8.49 -3.63
CA ILE A 39 13.42 -7.14 -3.12
C ILE A 39 14.21 -7.12 -1.80
N ASN A 40 14.04 -8.13 -0.94
CA ASN A 40 14.76 -8.25 0.32
C ASN A 40 16.27 -8.46 0.18
N THR A 41 16.76 -8.87 -1.01
CA THR A 41 18.19 -9.05 -1.27
C THR A 41 18.89 -7.73 -1.57
N ALA A 42 18.16 -6.66 -1.87
CA ALA A 42 18.74 -5.35 -2.18
C ALA A 42 19.67 -4.85 -1.06
N TRP A 43 19.26 -5.02 0.19
CA TRP A 43 20.10 -4.66 1.33
C TRP A 43 21.43 -5.40 1.32
N THR A 44 21.39 -6.72 1.26
CA THR A 44 22.58 -7.58 1.28
C THR A 44 23.51 -7.31 0.11
N LEU A 45 22.95 -7.07 -1.09
CA LEU A 45 23.73 -6.76 -2.29
C LEU A 45 24.43 -5.40 -2.16
N GLY A 46 23.75 -4.39 -1.61
CA GLY A 46 24.34 -3.07 -1.38
C GLY A 46 25.50 -3.11 -0.38
N GLU A 47 25.36 -3.87 0.71
CA GLU A 47 26.43 -4.10 1.69
C GLU A 47 27.60 -4.87 1.07
N ALA A 48 27.32 -5.99 0.43
CA ALA A 48 28.36 -6.84 -0.16
C ALA A 48 29.19 -6.13 -1.24
N ALA A 49 28.53 -5.30 -2.05
CA ALA A 49 29.18 -4.49 -3.09
C ALA A 49 29.80 -3.20 -2.55
N ARG A 50 29.67 -2.89 -1.26
CA ARG A 50 30.15 -1.66 -0.63
C ARG A 50 29.75 -0.39 -1.39
N LEU A 51 28.47 -0.34 -1.81
CA LEU A 51 27.97 0.81 -2.57
C LEU A 51 27.92 2.08 -1.69
N PRO A 52 27.97 3.27 -2.29
CA PRO A 52 27.67 4.51 -1.59
C PRO A 52 26.25 4.43 -0.96
N GLY A 53 26.17 4.64 0.36
CA GLY A 53 24.93 4.43 1.13
C GLY A 53 24.64 2.98 1.53
N GLY A 54 25.51 2.02 1.15
CA GLY A 54 25.43 0.62 1.58
C GLY A 54 24.13 -0.09 1.18
N GLY A 55 23.72 -1.05 1.99
CA GLY A 55 22.47 -1.79 1.86
C GLY A 55 21.23 -0.91 1.93
N PRO A 56 21.14 0.03 2.90
CA PRO A 56 20.01 0.97 2.98
C PRO A 56 19.83 1.77 1.70
N GLY A 57 20.92 2.32 1.17
CA GLY A 57 20.89 3.13 -0.06
C GLY A 57 20.34 2.35 -1.25
N LEU A 58 20.79 1.11 -1.45
CA LEU A 58 20.29 0.26 -2.53
C LEU A 58 18.84 -0.17 -2.30
N ALA A 59 18.46 -0.49 -1.06
CA ALA A 59 17.08 -0.85 -0.72
C ALA A 59 16.12 0.33 -0.98
N MET A 60 16.44 1.53 -0.50
CA MET A 60 15.64 2.75 -0.77
C MET A 60 15.52 3.01 -2.27
N LYS A 61 16.64 2.94 -3.02
CA LYS A 61 16.64 3.14 -4.47
C LYS A 61 15.78 2.12 -5.20
N THR A 62 15.79 0.85 -4.75
CA THR A 62 14.97 -0.22 -5.34
C THR A 62 13.48 0.05 -5.10
N VAL A 63 13.09 0.42 -3.87
CA VAL A 63 11.70 0.77 -3.54
C VAL A 63 11.25 2.02 -4.31
N THR A 64 12.09 3.07 -4.34
CA THR A 64 11.83 4.30 -5.12
C THR A 64 11.59 3.98 -6.59
N GLN A 65 12.45 3.17 -7.21
CA GLN A 65 12.32 2.81 -8.62
C GLN A 65 11.04 1.97 -8.86
N ARG A 66 10.68 1.12 -7.90
CA ARG A 66 9.50 0.26 -8.04
C ARG A 66 8.18 1.00 -7.88
N LEU A 67 8.12 1.93 -6.90
CA LEU A 67 6.90 2.65 -6.57
C LEU A 67 6.81 4.04 -7.21
N GLY A 68 7.92 4.60 -7.71
CA GLY A 68 7.95 5.96 -8.22
C GLY A 68 7.80 7.04 -7.13
N LEU A 69 8.08 6.69 -5.86
CA LEU A 69 7.99 7.58 -4.71
C LEU A 69 9.37 7.85 -4.12
N PRO A 70 9.72 9.10 -3.77
CA PRO A 70 10.97 9.39 -3.09
C PRO A 70 10.96 8.83 -1.67
N ILE A 71 12.04 8.15 -1.29
CA ILE A 71 12.26 7.66 0.07
C ILE A 71 13.34 8.53 0.71
N HIS A 72 12.98 9.23 1.79
CA HIS A 72 13.86 10.20 2.45
C HIS A 72 14.67 9.58 3.58
N TYR A 73 14.04 8.71 4.35
CA TYR A 73 14.62 8.10 5.52
C TYR A 73 14.44 6.59 5.52
N TYR A 74 15.33 5.92 6.24
CA TYR A 74 15.15 4.50 6.56
C TYR A 74 15.36 4.28 8.06
N VAL A 75 14.71 3.26 8.57
CA VAL A 75 14.93 2.74 9.92
C VAL A 75 15.01 1.22 9.82
N GLN A 76 16.12 0.66 10.23
CA GLN A 76 16.31 -0.79 10.39
C GLN A 76 16.39 -1.10 11.87
N VAL A 77 15.66 -2.12 12.31
CA VAL A 77 15.64 -2.57 13.69
C VAL A 77 15.84 -4.08 13.70
N ASP A 78 16.76 -4.58 14.49
CA ASP A 78 16.91 -6.00 14.75
C ASP A 78 15.90 -6.51 15.81
N PHE A 79 15.77 -7.83 15.94
CA PHE A 79 14.77 -8.42 16.83
C PHE A 79 15.03 -8.14 18.32
N ASP A 80 16.28 -8.14 18.75
CA ASP A 80 16.62 -7.90 20.15
C ASP A 80 16.34 -6.45 20.53
N THR A 81 16.66 -5.54 19.65
CA THR A 81 16.35 -4.11 19.81
C THR A 81 14.85 -3.86 19.76
N PHE A 82 14.12 -4.52 18.85
CA PHE A 82 12.66 -4.44 18.83
C PHE A 82 12.04 -4.86 20.17
N ILE A 83 12.48 -5.99 20.73
CA ILE A 83 12.02 -6.45 22.07
C ILE A 83 12.34 -5.38 23.12
N SER A 84 13.58 -4.88 23.13
CA SER A 84 14.02 -3.88 24.10
C SER A 84 13.24 -2.57 24.02
N VAL A 85 12.93 -2.10 22.80
CA VAL A 85 12.10 -0.89 22.59
C VAL A 85 10.71 -1.08 23.16
N ILE A 86 10.04 -2.19 22.82
CA ILE A 86 8.70 -2.50 23.33
C ILE A 86 8.67 -2.58 24.84
N ASP A 87 9.65 -3.28 25.45
CA ASP A 87 9.71 -3.42 26.90
C ASP A 87 9.96 -2.07 27.60
N ARG A 88 10.83 -1.20 27.04
CA ARG A 88 11.12 0.13 27.59
C ARG A 88 9.95 1.10 27.56
N ILE A 89 9.05 0.98 26.56
CA ILE A 89 7.80 1.78 26.53
C ILE A 89 6.70 1.16 27.40
N GLY A 90 6.99 0.07 28.12
CA GLY A 90 6.07 -0.61 29.01
C GLY A 90 5.09 -1.54 28.28
N GLY A 91 5.52 -2.16 27.18
CA GLY A 91 4.67 -3.01 26.35
C GLY A 91 3.72 -2.25 25.45
N ILE A 92 2.98 -2.99 24.63
CA ILE A 92 1.96 -2.45 23.73
C ILE A 92 0.61 -3.11 23.96
N ASP A 93 -0.46 -2.36 23.73
CA ASP A 93 -1.84 -2.86 23.79
C ASP A 93 -2.39 -2.92 22.37
N LEU A 94 -2.83 -4.09 21.93
CA LEU A 94 -3.45 -4.27 20.63
C LEU A 94 -4.73 -5.11 20.71
N TYR A 95 -5.65 -4.87 19.80
CA TYR A 95 -6.85 -5.66 19.68
C TYR A 95 -6.57 -6.94 18.88
N SER A 96 -6.74 -8.10 19.51
CA SER A 96 -6.64 -9.39 18.84
C SER A 96 -8.01 -9.87 18.40
N ASP A 97 -8.18 -10.06 17.10
CA ASP A 97 -9.36 -10.63 16.45
C ASP A 97 -9.19 -12.13 16.16
N GLU A 98 -8.02 -12.69 16.44
CA GLU A 98 -7.67 -14.08 16.21
C GLU A 98 -7.24 -14.77 17.53
N LYS A 99 -7.50 -16.08 17.63
CA LYS A 99 -6.93 -16.92 18.69
C LYS A 99 -5.64 -17.53 18.15
N LEU A 100 -4.50 -17.10 18.69
CA LEU A 100 -3.19 -17.47 18.19
C LEU A 100 -2.42 -18.28 19.24
N LYS A 101 -1.71 -19.32 18.78
CA LYS A 101 -0.73 -20.05 19.58
C LYS A 101 0.65 -19.57 19.16
N LEU A 102 1.22 -18.64 19.90
CA LEU A 102 2.46 -17.97 19.56
C LEU A 102 3.65 -18.61 20.26
N ASP A 103 4.81 -18.67 19.57
CA ASP A 103 6.08 -19.13 20.10
C ASP A 103 7.10 -17.97 20.07
N PRO A 104 7.32 -17.29 21.21
CA PRO A 104 8.22 -16.14 21.27
C PRO A 104 9.67 -16.46 20.94
N LEU A 105 10.13 -17.68 21.25
CA LEU A 105 11.51 -18.10 21.05
C LEU A 105 11.74 -18.86 19.73
N GLY A 106 10.67 -19.25 19.04
CA GLY A 106 10.75 -20.11 17.85
C GLY A 106 11.31 -21.51 18.16
N SER A 107 11.34 -21.89 19.45
CA SER A 107 11.92 -23.14 19.93
C SER A 107 10.97 -24.34 19.91
N GLY A 108 9.68 -24.07 19.68
CA GLY A 108 8.60 -25.07 19.79
C GLY A 108 8.27 -25.48 21.23
N LYS A 109 8.92 -24.89 22.22
CA LYS A 109 8.79 -25.27 23.65
C LYS A 109 7.99 -24.26 24.47
N ASP A 110 8.13 -22.97 24.17
CA ASP A 110 7.45 -21.89 24.91
C ASP A 110 6.32 -21.30 24.09
N HIS A 111 5.12 -21.87 24.25
CA HIS A 111 3.94 -21.34 23.63
C HIS A 111 3.11 -20.51 24.61
N PHE A 112 2.61 -19.37 24.15
CA PHE A 112 1.52 -18.70 24.82
C PHE A 112 0.30 -18.57 23.89
N VAL A 113 -0.88 -18.57 24.47
CA VAL A 113 -2.11 -18.43 23.74
C VAL A 113 -2.60 -16.99 23.84
N LEU A 114 -2.61 -16.31 22.71
CA LEU A 114 -3.30 -15.03 22.59
C LEU A 114 -4.78 -15.33 22.33
N THR A 115 -5.62 -14.99 23.29
CA THR A 115 -7.07 -15.24 23.17
C THR A 115 -7.73 -14.23 22.25
N CYS A 116 -8.72 -14.67 21.48
CA CYS A 116 -9.51 -13.83 20.58
C CYS A 116 -10.30 -12.75 21.32
N CYS A 117 -10.61 -11.74 20.53
CA CYS A 117 -11.73 -10.81 20.65
C CYS A 117 -11.60 -9.87 21.85
N GLY A 118 -10.51 -9.12 21.89
CA GLY A 118 -10.29 -8.12 22.93
C GLY A 118 -8.91 -7.48 22.92
N LEU A 119 -8.78 -6.45 23.72
CA LEU A 119 -7.51 -5.76 23.94
C LEU A 119 -6.57 -6.68 24.70
N ARG A 120 -5.31 -6.77 24.26
CA ARG A 120 -4.27 -7.61 24.85
C ARG A 120 -2.99 -6.83 25.02
N HIS A 121 -2.44 -6.93 26.21
CA HIS A 121 -1.12 -6.36 26.52
C HIS A 121 -0.02 -7.35 26.14
N LEU A 122 0.96 -6.88 25.36
CA LEU A 122 2.10 -7.66 24.89
C LEU A 122 3.40 -6.98 25.31
N ASP A 123 4.28 -7.75 25.95
CA ASP A 123 5.69 -7.42 26.12
C ASP A 123 6.44 -7.56 24.78
N GLY A 124 7.72 -7.20 24.75
CA GLY A 124 8.52 -7.20 23.51
C GLY A 124 8.61 -8.57 22.86
N ARG A 125 8.76 -9.65 23.63
CA ARG A 125 8.86 -11.03 23.10
C ARG A 125 7.53 -11.48 22.49
N ARG A 126 6.43 -11.19 23.16
CA ARG A 126 5.09 -11.54 22.68
C ARG A 126 4.68 -10.71 21.48
N ALA A 127 5.03 -9.43 21.46
CA ALA A 127 4.83 -8.54 20.33
C ALA A 127 5.62 -9.01 19.08
N LEU A 128 6.88 -9.45 19.27
CA LEU A 128 7.69 -10.02 18.19
C LEU A 128 7.08 -11.33 17.67
N ALA A 129 6.66 -12.23 18.57
CA ALA A 129 6.01 -13.48 18.19
C ALA A 129 4.74 -13.23 17.38
N TYR A 130 3.91 -12.25 17.80
CA TYR A 130 2.72 -11.82 17.06
C TYR A 130 3.05 -11.27 15.67
N ALA A 131 4.06 -10.40 15.57
CA ALA A 131 4.51 -9.80 14.31
C ALA A 131 5.13 -10.83 13.34
N ARG A 132 5.63 -11.96 13.84
CA ARG A 132 6.26 -13.02 13.03
C ARG A 132 5.30 -14.15 12.65
N CYS A 133 4.13 -14.22 13.27
CA CYS A 133 3.19 -15.31 13.07
C CYS A 133 2.67 -15.37 11.64
N ARG A 134 2.77 -16.55 11.01
CA ARG A 134 2.32 -16.79 9.63
C ARG A 134 1.79 -18.21 9.41
N ASP A 135 1.90 -19.08 10.40
CA ASP A 135 1.52 -20.48 10.31
C ASP A 135 0.06 -20.67 10.69
N GLU A 136 -0.73 -21.20 9.79
CA GLU A 136 -2.15 -21.49 10.02
C GLU A 136 -2.37 -22.53 11.13
N ALA A 137 -1.41 -23.45 11.33
CA ALA A 137 -1.46 -24.39 12.46
C ALA A 137 -1.33 -23.67 13.82
N GLN A 138 -0.77 -22.46 13.84
CA GLN A 138 -0.75 -21.59 15.01
C GLN A 138 -1.97 -20.67 15.12
N GLY A 139 -2.92 -20.76 14.20
CA GLY A 139 -4.09 -19.91 14.09
C GLY A 139 -3.85 -18.60 13.33
N CYS A 140 -2.67 -18.43 12.72
CA CYS A 140 -2.30 -17.20 12.01
C CYS A 140 -2.83 -17.22 10.58
N SER A 141 -3.96 -16.57 10.36
CA SER A 141 -4.59 -16.49 9.04
C SER A 141 -3.76 -15.70 8.01
N GLY A 142 -3.93 -16.02 6.72
CA GLY A 142 -3.43 -15.27 5.59
C GLY A 142 -1.93 -15.33 5.34
N GLY A 143 -1.21 -16.31 5.91
CA GLY A 143 0.20 -16.54 5.59
C GLY A 143 1.10 -15.30 5.73
N ASP A 144 1.90 -15.02 4.70
CA ASP A 144 2.82 -13.86 4.67
C ASP A 144 2.08 -12.52 4.54
N PHE A 145 0.93 -12.46 3.89
CA PHE A 145 0.11 -11.24 3.79
C PHE A 145 -0.61 -10.96 5.11
N GLY A 146 -1.11 -12.00 5.80
CA GLY A 146 -1.65 -11.88 7.16
C GLY A 146 -0.58 -11.41 8.16
N ARG A 147 0.66 -11.90 8.04
CA ARG A 147 1.80 -11.40 8.82
C ARG A 147 2.03 -9.91 8.60
N ALA A 148 1.99 -9.44 7.35
CA ALA A 148 2.16 -8.02 7.03
C ALA A 148 1.08 -7.15 7.71
N LYS A 149 -0.18 -7.59 7.75
CA LYS A 149 -1.26 -6.91 8.47
C LYS A 149 -1.01 -6.87 9.98
N ARG A 150 -0.53 -7.98 10.58
CA ARG A 150 -0.16 -8.04 12.01
C ARG A 150 1.00 -7.09 12.35
N GLN A 151 1.99 -6.98 11.47
CA GLN A 151 3.09 -6.01 11.63
C GLN A 151 2.60 -4.57 11.63
N GLN A 152 1.66 -4.21 10.77
CA GLN A 152 1.03 -2.88 10.79
C GLN A 152 0.27 -2.63 12.09
N LYS A 153 -0.49 -3.62 12.60
CA LYS A 153 -1.16 -3.51 13.91
C LYS A 153 -0.16 -3.23 15.04
N VAL A 154 1.01 -3.90 15.03
CA VAL A 154 2.07 -3.65 16.02
C VAL A 154 2.62 -2.22 15.89
N VAL A 155 2.90 -1.74 14.68
CA VAL A 155 3.39 -0.36 14.47
C VAL A 155 2.39 0.66 14.99
N LEU A 156 1.10 0.45 14.75
CA LEU A 156 0.04 1.34 15.28
C LEU A 156 -0.05 1.28 16.81
N ALA A 157 0.04 0.09 17.40
CA ALA A 157 0.03 -0.06 18.85
C ALA A 157 1.25 0.61 19.51
N VAL A 158 2.44 0.52 18.88
CA VAL A 158 3.64 1.27 19.31
C VAL A 158 3.38 2.78 19.23
N ARG A 159 2.85 3.25 18.11
CA ARG A 159 2.48 4.66 17.94
C ARG A 159 1.55 5.11 19.06
N ASP A 160 0.46 4.41 19.28
CA ASP A 160 -0.55 4.78 20.26
C ASP A 160 0.03 4.79 21.68
N LYS A 161 0.94 3.85 21.99
CA LYS A 161 1.66 3.81 23.28
C LYS A 161 2.62 4.97 23.46
N VAL A 162 3.39 5.28 22.43
CA VAL A 162 4.40 6.37 22.46
C VAL A 162 3.74 7.74 22.48
N LEU A 163 2.65 7.93 21.72
CA LEU A 163 1.97 9.21 21.57
C LEU A 163 0.85 9.44 22.59
N ASP A 164 0.63 8.48 23.51
CA ASP A 164 -0.31 8.63 24.62
C ASP A 164 0.07 9.90 25.42
N PRO A 165 -0.86 10.87 25.60
CA PRO A 165 -0.60 12.11 26.32
C PRO A 165 -0.05 11.91 27.74
N ALA A 166 -0.37 10.79 28.39
CA ALA A 166 0.16 10.45 29.70
C ALA A 166 1.64 10.05 29.68
N ASN A 167 2.10 9.42 28.58
CA ASN A 167 3.45 8.86 28.46
C ASN A 167 4.38 9.75 27.62
N PHE A 168 3.86 10.47 26.64
CA PHE A 168 4.64 11.21 25.65
C PHE A 168 5.61 12.23 26.26
N PRO A 169 5.26 13.07 27.26
CA PRO A 169 6.20 14.03 27.84
C PRO A 169 7.40 13.33 28.50
N GLN A 170 7.18 12.20 29.18
CA GLN A 170 8.24 11.45 29.84
C GLN A 170 9.15 10.76 28.82
N LEU A 171 8.57 10.18 27.77
CA LEU A 171 9.34 9.56 26.68
C LEU A 171 10.19 10.60 25.93
N LEU A 172 9.64 11.81 25.72
CA LEU A 172 10.36 12.92 25.09
C LEU A 172 11.60 13.33 25.92
N LEU A 173 11.47 13.44 27.25
CA LEU A 173 12.61 13.73 28.13
C LEU A 173 13.67 12.61 28.12
N GLN A 174 13.26 11.38 27.93
CA GLN A 174 14.15 10.22 27.88
C GLN A 174 14.71 9.93 26.47
N ALA A 175 14.19 10.58 25.42
CA ALA A 175 14.53 10.31 24.04
C ALA A 175 16.05 10.35 23.74
N PRO A 176 16.85 11.30 24.24
CA PRO A 176 18.29 11.30 24.01
C PRO A 176 18.99 10.04 24.56
N ARG A 177 18.59 9.61 25.75
CA ARG A 177 19.13 8.39 26.37
C ARG A 177 18.67 7.13 25.64
N LEU A 178 17.38 7.06 25.31
CA LEU A 178 16.84 5.94 24.52
C LEU A 178 17.53 5.83 23.17
N TYR A 179 17.76 6.94 22.49
CA TYR A 179 18.48 6.98 21.21
C TYR A 179 19.90 6.44 21.33
N GLN A 180 20.64 6.84 22.38
CA GLN A 180 21.99 6.33 22.62
C GLN A 180 22.00 4.83 22.96
N ASP A 181 21.11 4.40 23.86
CA ASP A 181 21.05 3.01 24.32
C ASP A 181 20.65 2.02 23.21
N LEU A 182 19.84 2.47 22.23
CA LEU A 182 19.31 1.65 21.16
C LEU A 182 20.09 1.79 19.84
N SER A 183 21.08 2.69 19.80
CA SER A 183 21.85 2.98 18.57
C SER A 183 22.65 1.80 18.03
N ALA A 184 22.96 0.80 18.86
CA ALA A 184 23.66 -0.40 18.41
C ALA A 184 22.83 -1.33 17.54
N GLY A 185 21.49 -1.34 17.69
CA GLY A 185 20.59 -2.21 16.95
C GLY A 185 19.56 -1.46 16.08
N ILE A 186 19.61 -0.11 16.09
CA ILE A 186 18.84 0.74 15.17
C ILE A 186 19.80 1.41 14.20
N HIS A 187 19.67 1.08 12.91
CA HIS A 187 20.40 1.76 11.86
C HIS A 187 19.45 2.68 11.09
N THR A 188 19.80 3.97 11.03
CA THR A 188 18.96 4.97 10.38
C THR A 188 19.80 6.15 9.89
N ASN A 189 19.31 6.86 8.88
CA ASN A 189 19.82 8.18 8.49
C ASN A 189 19.01 9.32 9.12
N LEU A 190 18.06 9.00 10.02
CA LEU A 190 17.24 9.96 10.73
C LEU A 190 18.01 10.49 11.94
N SER A 191 18.19 11.79 12.05
CA SER A 191 18.74 12.42 13.25
C SER A 191 17.73 12.40 14.40
N LEU A 192 18.18 12.53 15.64
CA LEU A 192 17.30 12.62 16.80
C LEU A 192 16.33 13.82 16.66
N GLU A 193 16.81 14.97 16.16
CA GLU A 193 15.99 16.14 15.95
C GLU A 193 14.85 15.89 14.96
N GLU A 194 15.15 15.24 13.83
CA GLU A 194 14.15 14.87 12.83
C GLU A 194 13.17 13.82 13.38
N ALA A 195 13.64 12.84 14.15
CA ALA A 195 12.80 11.85 14.81
C ALA A 195 11.81 12.51 15.78
N LEU A 196 12.26 13.51 16.56
CA LEU A 196 11.39 14.27 17.47
C LEU A 196 10.37 15.14 16.72
N LYS A 197 10.77 15.77 15.61
CA LYS A 197 9.83 16.52 14.75
C LYS A 197 8.76 15.59 14.13
N LEU A 198 9.16 14.41 13.68
CA LEU A 198 8.22 13.42 13.15
C LEU A 198 7.30 12.87 14.25
N ALA A 199 7.79 12.66 15.46
CA ALA A 199 6.96 12.24 16.60
C ALA A 199 5.93 13.31 16.97
N ALA A 200 6.32 14.59 17.01
CA ALA A 200 5.41 15.70 17.24
C ALA A 200 4.33 15.79 16.14
N LEU A 201 4.72 15.64 14.87
CA LEU A 201 3.79 15.63 13.77
C LEU A 201 2.84 14.41 13.83
N ALA A 202 3.35 13.24 14.19
CA ALA A 202 2.54 12.02 14.33
C ALA A 202 1.49 12.13 15.44
N GLN A 203 1.73 12.96 16.46
CA GLN A 203 0.77 13.26 17.53
C GLN A 203 -0.44 14.07 17.00
N GLU A 204 -0.22 14.90 15.99
CA GLU A 204 -1.27 15.71 15.36
C GLU A 204 -2.14 14.90 14.38
N ILE A 205 -1.74 13.66 14.03
CA ILE A 205 -2.46 12.81 13.06
C ILE A 205 -3.47 11.95 13.81
N PRO A 206 -4.80 12.15 13.60
CA PRO A 206 -5.82 11.27 14.16
C PRO A 206 -5.67 9.84 13.63
N ALA A 207 -6.00 8.84 14.45
CA ALA A 207 -5.94 7.43 14.05
C ALA A 207 -6.76 7.13 12.78
N GLY A 208 -7.91 7.80 12.62
CA GLY A 208 -8.76 7.66 11.42
C GLY A 208 -8.16 8.24 10.13
N ASN A 209 -7.08 9.03 10.23
CA ASN A 209 -6.37 9.59 9.08
C ASN A 209 -5.14 8.75 8.69
N ILE A 210 -4.98 7.54 9.25
CA ILE A 210 -3.90 6.62 8.92
C ILE A 210 -4.43 5.55 7.98
N ARG A 211 -3.94 5.57 6.74
CA ARG A 211 -4.29 4.58 5.73
C ARG A 211 -3.32 3.42 5.76
N GLN A 212 -3.82 2.21 5.53
CA GLN A 212 -3.03 1.00 5.54
C GLN A 212 -3.25 0.22 4.26
N GLY A 213 -2.18 -0.30 3.67
CA GLY A 213 -2.23 -1.16 2.52
C GLY A 213 -1.17 -2.26 2.59
N VAL A 214 -1.44 -3.34 1.92
CA VAL A 214 -0.51 -4.47 1.75
C VAL A 214 -0.50 -4.81 0.27
N ILE A 215 0.66 -4.97 -0.34
CA ILE A 215 0.75 -5.61 -1.66
C ILE A 215 0.45 -7.08 -1.42
N ASP A 216 -0.76 -7.51 -1.74
CA ASP A 216 -1.31 -8.84 -1.44
C ASP A 216 -1.38 -9.77 -2.68
N GLU A 217 -2.09 -10.87 -2.54
CA GLU A 217 -2.21 -11.94 -3.55
C GLU A 217 -2.89 -11.46 -4.85
N ASP A 218 -3.78 -10.47 -4.78
CA ASP A 218 -4.45 -9.92 -5.96
C ASP A 218 -3.51 -9.04 -6.81
N MET A 219 -2.41 -8.60 -6.22
CA MET A 219 -1.42 -7.70 -6.84
C MET A 219 -0.15 -8.40 -7.29
N VAL A 220 -0.07 -9.73 -7.12
CA VAL A 220 1.10 -10.52 -7.48
C VAL A 220 0.71 -11.87 -8.09
N SER A 221 1.62 -12.46 -8.87
CA SER A 221 1.53 -13.85 -9.32
C SER A 221 2.65 -14.66 -8.70
N PHE A 222 2.32 -15.85 -8.17
CA PHE A 222 3.32 -16.80 -7.69
C PHE A 222 4.08 -17.41 -8.86
N ALA A 223 5.40 -17.41 -8.79
CA ALA A 223 6.26 -17.99 -9.81
C ALA A 223 7.48 -18.68 -9.18
N THR A 224 8.04 -19.65 -9.90
CA THR A 224 9.31 -20.25 -9.53
C THR A 224 10.38 -19.81 -10.53
N VAL A 225 11.48 -19.30 -10.00
CA VAL A 225 12.65 -18.88 -10.78
C VAL A 225 13.87 -19.65 -10.31
N SER A 226 14.86 -19.83 -11.19
CA SER A 226 16.14 -20.40 -10.79
C SER A 226 17.06 -19.30 -10.26
N LEU A 227 17.41 -19.37 -8.98
CA LEU A 227 18.40 -18.51 -8.35
C LEU A 227 19.66 -19.33 -8.08
N ASN A 228 20.74 -19.03 -8.80
CA ASN A 228 22.00 -19.80 -8.71
C ASN A 228 21.82 -21.32 -8.88
N GLY A 229 20.94 -21.73 -9.81
CA GLY A 229 20.63 -23.13 -10.04
C GLY A 229 19.61 -23.76 -9.08
N ILE A 230 19.12 -23.03 -8.08
CA ILE A 230 18.14 -23.52 -7.09
C ILE A 230 16.75 -22.97 -7.43
N PRO A 231 15.72 -23.82 -7.60
CA PRO A 231 14.35 -23.38 -7.75
C PRO A 231 13.90 -22.56 -6.53
N SER A 232 13.41 -21.36 -6.77
CA SER A 232 13.04 -20.44 -5.71
C SER A 232 11.70 -19.79 -6.00
N SER A 233 10.79 -19.83 -5.05
CA SER A 233 9.49 -19.15 -5.15
C SER A 233 9.67 -17.65 -5.06
N VAL A 234 8.98 -16.91 -5.93
CA VAL A 234 8.97 -15.45 -5.96
C VAL A 234 7.57 -14.93 -6.26
N LEU A 235 7.35 -13.65 -5.96
CA LEU A 235 6.11 -12.94 -6.23
C LEU A 235 6.34 -11.96 -7.39
N ARG A 236 5.78 -12.26 -8.55
CA ARG A 236 5.83 -11.34 -9.70
C ARG A 236 4.78 -10.26 -9.52
N PRO A 237 5.17 -8.98 -9.45
CA PRO A 237 4.24 -7.89 -9.24
C PRO A 237 3.35 -7.64 -10.47
N HIS A 238 2.09 -7.30 -10.22
CA HIS A 238 1.19 -6.67 -11.18
C HIS A 238 1.35 -5.14 -11.09
N PRO A 239 2.06 -4.49 -12.05
CA PRO A 239 2.46 -3.09 -11.91
C PRO A 239 1.29 -2.13 -11.72
N ASP A 240 0.20 -2.34 -12.44
CA ASP A 240 -0.95 -1.45 -12.43
C ASP A 240 -1.74 -1.55 -11.13
N ALA A 241 -1.95 -2.76 -10.61
CA ALA A 241 -2.61 -2.96 -9.32
C ALA A 241 -1.81 -2.30 -8.17
N ILE A 242 -0.48 -2.48 -8.17
CA ILE A 242 0.40 -1.84 -7.16
C ILE A 242 0.39 -0.32 -7.31
N ARG A 243 0.32 0.20 -8.55
CA ARG A 243 0.24 1.64 -8.78
C ARG A 243 -1.06 2.23 -8.25
N ILE A 244 -2.19 1.56 -8.46
CA ILE A 244 -3.50 1.96 -7.92
C ILE A 244 -3.43 2.04 -6.39
N LEU A 245 -2.97 0.98 -5.72
CA LEU A 245 -2.80 0.95 -4.27
C LEU A 245 -1.86 2.07 -3.78
N ARG A 246 -0.73 2.28 -4.47
CA ARG A 246 0.20 3.36 -4.15
C ARG A 246 -0.48 4.73 -4.22
N ASP A 247 -1.22 5.00 -5.29
CA ASP A 247 -1.87 6.30 -5.52
C ASP A 247 -2.99 6.52 -4.49
N GLU A 248 -3.72 5.48 -4.14
CA GLU A 248 -4.72 5.51 -3.07
C GLU A 248 -4.13 5.84 -1.71
N LEU A 249 -2.95 5.33 -1.40
CA LEU A 249 -2.31 5.52 -0.11
C LEU A 249 -1.56 6.84 0.01
N PHE A 250 -0.77 7.21 -1.00
CA PHE A 250 0.27 8.23 -0.86
C PHE A 250 -0.02 9.54 -1.58
N LEU A 251 -0.94 9.57 -2.56
CA LEU A 251 -1.25 10.84 -3.21
C LEU A 251 -2.26 11.63 -2.37
N PRO A 252 -1.95 12.90 -2.02
CA PRO A 252 -2.90 13.80 -1.39
C PRO A 252 -4.09 14.01 -2.35
N GLY A 253 -5.26 13.58 -1.94
CA GLY A 253 -6.45 13.67 -2.80
C GLY A 253 -6.58 12.51 -3.80
N GLY A 254 -5.89 11.38 -3.57
CA GLY A 254 -6.18 10.13 -4.28
C GLY A 254 -7.67 9.76 -4.20
N PRO A 255 -8.21 9.00 -5.16
CA PRO A 255 -9.65 8.82 -5.35
C PRO A 255 -10.41 8.27 -4.13
N LEU A 256 -9.72 7.65 -3.16
CA LEU A 256 -10.31 7.18 -1.89
C LEU A 256 -10.14 8.16 -0.72
N HIS A 257 -9.43 9.28 -0.90
CA HIS A 257 -9.33 10.27 0.16
C HIS A 257 -10.72 10.86 0.45
N PRO A 258 -11.17 10.96 1.73
CA PRO A 258 -12.48 11.54 2.06
C PRO A 258 -12.69 12.94 1.49
N GLN A 259 -11.62 13.71 1.31
CA GLN A 259 -11.65 15.03 0.65
C GLN A 259 -11.61 14.94 -0.89
N ALA A 260 -11.27 13.79 -1.47
CA ALA A 260 -11.24 13.59 -2.92
C ALA A 260 -12.62 13.30 -3.51
N ARG A 261 -13.60 12.87 -2.72
CA ARG A 261 -14.97 12.67 -3.21
C ARG A 261 -15.55 13.92 -3.87
N GLY A 262 -15.19 15.13 -3.39
CA GLY A 262 -15.56 16.39 -4.06
C GLY A 262 -14.63 16.82 -5.21
N ARG A 263 -13.53 16.11 -5.46
CA ARG A 263 -12.51 16.46 -6.45
C ARG A 263 -12.23 15.39 -7.49
N LEU A 264 -12.92 14.25 -7.45
CA LEU A 264 -12.66 13.15 -8.39
C LEU A 264 -12.84 13.60 -9.84
N LEU A 265 -13.86 14.39 -10.12
CA LEU A 265 -14.07 15.00 -11.45
C LEU A 265 -12.88 15.90 -11.85
N ALA A 266 -12.38 16.74 -10.94
CA ALA A 266 -11.24 17.62 -11.24
C ALA A 266 -9.97 16.81 -11.55
N LEU A 267 -9.74 15.71 -10.84
CA LEU A 267 -8.64 14.79 -11.10
C LEU A 267 -8.83 14.02 -12.40
N ALA A 268 -10.06 13.59 -12.71
CA ALA A 268 -10.40 12.93 -13.96
C ALA A 268 -10.18 13.86 -15.17
N VAL A 269 -10.51 15.13 -15.03
CA VAL A 269 -10.23 16.17 -16.03
C VAL A 269 -8.72 16.39 -16.19
N ALA A 270 -7.98 16.49 -15.07
CA ALA A 270 -6.53 16.65 -15.07
C ALA A 270 -5.79 15.44 -15.67
N ASP A 271 -6.38 14.25 -15.60
CA ASP A 271 -5.86 13.02 -16.22
C ASP A 271 -5.79 13.14 -17.76
N GLY A 272 -6.61 14.04 -18.34
CA GLY A 272 -6.62 14.34 -19.77
C GLY A 272 -6.93 13.12 -20.63
N ALA A 273 -7.81 12.21 -20.13
CA ALA A 273 -8.18 11.00 -20.84
C ALA A 273 -8.98 11.33 -22.10
N ARG A 274 -8.58 10.74 -23.22
CA ARG A 274 -9.30 10.79 -24.50
C ARG A 274 -10.37 9.71 -24.50
N LEU A 275 -11.64 10.13 -24.53
CA LEU A 275 -12.78 9.24 -24.38
C LEU A 275 -13.44 8.95 -25.74
N ARG A 276 -13.90 7.72 -25.92
CA ARG A 276 -14.80 7.30 -26.97
C ARG A 276 -16.12 6.85 -26.36
N VAL A 277 -17.22 7.32 -26.89
CA VAL A 277 -18.57 6.94 -26.46
C VAL A 277 -19.21 6.10 -27.55
N VAL A 278 -19.59 4.87 -27.24
CA VAL A 278 -20.25 3.95 -28.15
C VAL A 278 -21.68 3.70 -27.66
N ASN A 279 -22.66 4.14 -28.42
CA ASN A 279 -24.06 3.85 -28.12
C ASN A 279 -24.42 2.43 -28.60
N THR A 280 -24.73 1.56 -27.65
CA THR A 280 -25.10 0.16 -27.91
C THR A 280 -26.56 -0.12 -27.58
N THR A 281 -27.41 0.93 -27.39
CA THR A 281 -28.80 0.75 -26.93
C THR A 281 -29.84 0.84 -28.06
N GLY A 282 -29.40 1.19 -29.25
CA GLY A 282 -30.36 1.49 -30.34
C GLY A 282 -31.16 2.79 -30.15
N ILE A 283 -31.07 3.49 -29.01
CA ILE A 283 -31.80 4.74 -28.73
C ILE A 283 -31.12 5.88 -29.47
N PRO A 284 -31.84 6.57 -30.41
CA PRO A 284 -31.25 7.65 -31.18
C PRO A 284 -30.76 8.81 -30.30
N GLY A 285 -29.55 9.31 -30.56
CA GLY A 285 -29.00 10.49 -29.90
C GLY A 285 -28.48 10.27 -28.48
N LEU A 286 -28.63 9.07 -27.87
CA LEU A 286 -28.17 8.80 -26.51
C LEU A 286 -26.66 8.98 -26.39
N GLY A 287 -25.87 8.48 -27.34
CA GLY A 287 -24.40 8.65 -27.37
C GLY A 287 -23.99 10.12 -27.39
N ARG A 288 -24.65 10.95 -28.22
CA ARG A 288 -24.38 12.39 -28.30
C ARG A 288 -24.68 13.10 -26.97
N ARG A 289 -25.85 12.86 -26.38
CA ARG A 289 -26.22 13.46 -25.07
C ARG A 289 -25.26 13.07 -23.96
N THR A 290 -24.82 11.82 -23.96
CA THR A 290 -23.79 11.35 -23.01
C THR A 290 -22.45 12.07 -23.22
N ALA A 291 -22.03 12.23 -24.48
CA ALA A 291 -20.80 12.95 -24.82
C ALA A 291 -20.88 14.44 -24.42
N GLU A 292 -22.03 15.09 -24.66
CA GLU A 292 -22.27 16.47 -24.22
C GLU A 292 -22.20 16.61 -22.70
N THR A 293 -22.78 15.65 -21.96
CA THR A 293 -22.72 15.62 -20.50
C THR A 293 -21.28 15.48 -19.99
N LEU A 294 -20.49 14.54 -20.54
CA LEU A 294 -19.11 14.36 -20.20
C LEU A 294 -18.24 15.59 -20.53
N SER A 295 -18.48 16.18 -21.72
CA SER A 295 -17.76 17.37 -22.16
C SER A 295 -18.10 18.61 -21.32
N SER A 296 -19.34 18.76 -20.87
CA SER A 296 -19.77 19.85 -19.98
C SER A 296 -19.09 19.78 -18.61
N GLN A 297 -18.63 18.59 -18.22
CA GLN A 297 -17.87 18.35 -17.01
C GLN A 297 -16.34 18.54 -17.20
N GLY A 298 -15.90 18.86 -18.43
CA GLY A 298 -14.49 19.10 -18.76
C GLY A 298 -13.72 17.86 -19.23
N LEU A 299 -14.38 16.72 -19.45
CA LEU A 299 -13.75 15.52 -19.98
C LEU A 299 -13.63 15.60 -21.51
N GLN A 300 -12.56 15.01 -22.06
CA GLN A 300 -12.27 15.09 -23.50
C GLN A 300 -12.91 13.92 -24.26
N VAL A 301 -14.06 14.13 -24.85
CA VAL A 301 -14.69 13.14 -25.74
C VAL A 301 -14.23 13.37 -27.17
N MET A 302 -13.46 12.41 -27.72
CA MET A 302 -12.88 12.47 -29.06
C MET A 302 -13.80 11.89 -30.13
N GLN A 303 -14.54 10.83 -29.80
CA GLN A 303 -15.34 10.07 -30.74
C GLN A 303 -16.70 9.68 -30.14
N VAL A 304 -17.73 9.66 -30.99
CA VAL A 304 -19.06 9.18 -30.63
C VAL A 304 -19.55 8.28 -31.76
N ASP A 305 -19.72 7.01 -31.44
CA ASP A 305 -20.12 5.97 -32.38
C ASP A 305 -21.41 5.28 -31.95
N SER A 306 -21.93 4.47 -32.83
CA SER A 306 -23.05 3.58 -32.56
C SER A 306 -22.69 2.16 -32.99
N SER A 307 -23.03 1.18 -32.18
CA SER A 307 -22.84 -0.23 -32.47
C SER A 307 -24.19 -0.91 -32.63
N GLY A 308 -24.25 -1.96 -33.46
CA GLY A 308 -25.41 -2.83 -33.54
C GLY A 308 -25.53 -3.87 -32.42
N GLU A 309 -24.61 -3.85 -31.45
CA GLU A 309 -24.67 -4.69 -30.27
C GLU A 309 -25.61 -4.03 -29.25
N GLU A 310 -26.61 -4.76 -28.75
CA GLU A 310 -27.49 -4.26 -27.70
C GLU A 310 -26.99 -4.77 -26.34
N LEU A 311 -26.53 -3.83 -25.47
CA LEU A 311 -26.10 -4.12 -24.14
C LEU A 311 -27.17 -3.68 -23.11
N GLU A 312 -27.52 -4.58 -22.21
CA GLU A 312 -28.36 -4.25 -21.06
C GLU A 312 -27.64 -3.35 -20.07
N ARG A 313 -26.34 -3.53 -19.91
CA ARG A 313 -25.50 -2.79 -18.97
C ARG A 313 -24.30 -2.15 -19.66
N SER A 314 -23.99 -0.96 -19.22
CA SER A 314 -22.81 -0.23 -19.68
C SER A 314 -21.52 -0.96 -19.36
N LYS A 315 -20.55 -0.89 -20.28
CA LYS A 315 -19.20 -1.45 -20.13
C LYS A 315 -18.16 -0.37 -20.33
N LEU A 316 -17.03 -0.50 -19.66
CA LEU A 316 -15.88 0.37 -19.84
C LEU A 316 -14.69 -0.46 -20.33
N VAL A 317 -13.99 0.04 -21.33
CA VAL A 317 -12.75 -0.54 -21.87
C VAL A 317 -11.61 0.45 -21.64
N LEU A 318 -10.57 0.02 -20.95
CA LEU A 318 -9.38 0.81 -20.67
C LEU A 318 -8.24 0.37 -21.62
N TYR A 319 -7.78 1.29 -22.44
CA TYR A 319 -6.65 1.11 -23.36
C TYR A 319 -5.35 1.70 -22.82
N ALA A 320 -5.45 2.82 -22.10
CA ALA A 320 -4.30 3.48 -21.47
C ALA A 320 -4.58 3.82 -20.01
N PRO A 321 -3.54 3.87 -19.14
CA PRO A 321 -3.67 4.00 -17.70
C PRO A 321 -4.10 5.41 -17.25
N LYS A 322 -5.37 5.76 -17.46
CA LYS A 322 -6.04 7.00 -17.05
C LYS A 322 -6.92 6.73 -15.83
N LEU A 323 -6.29 6.57 -14.66
CA LEU A 323 -6.94 5.96 -13.49
C LEU A 323 -8.03 6.82 -12.86
N TYR A 324 -7.85 8.14 -12.83
CA TYR A 324 -8.86 9.04 -12.25
C TYR A 324 -10.08 9.16 -13.13
N ALA A 325 -9.87 9.28 -14.45
CA ALA A 325 -10.95 9.26 -15.43
C ALA A 325 -11.67 7.92 -15.40
N TRP A 326 -10.93 6.80 -15.38
CA TRP A 326 -11.47 5.45 -15.27
C TRP A 326 -12.39 5.29 -14.06
N ARG A 327 -11.92 5.69 -12.90
CA ARG A 327 -12.69 5.58 -11.67
C ARG A 327 -13.91 6.51 -11.66
N TYR A 328 -13.75 7.75 -12.12
CA TYR A 328 -14.88 8.67 -12.23
C TYR A 328 -15.99 8.08 -13.10
N LEU A 329 -15.62 7.47 -14.23
CA LEU A 329 -16.56 6.84 -15.13
C LEU A 329 -17.22 5.59 -14.51
N ILE A 330 -16.48 4.77 -13.77
CA ILE A 330 -17.06 3.63 -13.02
C ILE A 330 -18.14 4.12 -12.05
N GLU A 331 -17.86 5.16 -11.26
CA GLU A 331 -18.83 5.71 -10.30
C GLU A 331 -20.02 6.36 -11.00
N MET A 332 -19.78 7.14 -12.07
CA MET A 332 -20.80 7.82 -12.82
C MET A 332 -21.78 6.86 -13.52
N PHE A 333 -21.26 5.86 -14.19
CA PHE A 333 -22.05 4.87 -14.92
C PHE A 333 -22.55 3.73 -14.01
N GLY A 334 -21.97 3.55 -12.81
CA GLY A 334 -22.29 2.47 -11.89
C GLY A 334 -21.89 1.09 -12.44
N VAL A 335 -20.76 1.04 -13.16
CA VAL A 335 -20.28 -0.19 -13.82
C VAL A 335 -19.71 -1.13 -12.77
N LYS A 336 -20.08 -2.42 -12.84
CA LYS A 336 -19.55 -3.46 -11.95
C LYS A 336 -18.27 -4.07 -12.52
N GLU A 337 -17.51 -4.77 -11.67
CA GLU A 337 -16.20 -5.35 -12.02
C GLU A 337 -16.24 -6.29 -13.24
N ASP A 338 -17.32 -7.05 -13.41
CA ASP A 338 -17.55 -7.98 -14.52
C ASP A 338 -17.76 -7.29 -15.88
N HIS A 339 -17.97 -5.97 -15.89
CA HIS A 339 -18.16 -5.13 -17.07
C HIS A 339 -16.98 -4.19 -17.31
N LEU A 340 -15.87 -4.37 -16.59
CA LEU A 340 -14.63 -3.65 -16.77
C LEU A 340 -13.66 -4.48 -17.63
N ILE A 341 -13.22 -3.93 -18.74
CA ILE A 341 -12.32 -4.61 -19.68
C ILE A 341 -10.99 -3.86 -19.70
N LEU A 342 -9.89 -4.55 -19.42
CA LEU A 342 -8.55 -4.02 -19.57
C LEU A 342 -7.95 -4.57 -20.87
N GLN A 343 -7.71 -3.70 -21.84
CA GLN A 343 -7.15 -4.09 -23.12
C GLN A 343 -5.95 -3.19 -23.43
N THR A 344 -4.75 -3.75 -23.29
CA THR A 344 -3.50 -3.04 -23.63
C THR A 344 -3.11 -3.34 -25.08
N SER A 345 -3.80 -2.76 -26.04
CA SER A 345 -3.35 -2.71 -27.43
C SER A 345 -2.73 -1.34 -27.69
N GLY A 346 -1.45 -1.30 -28.05
CA GLY A 346 -0.64 -0.07 -28.11
C GLY A 346 -0.90 0.91 -29.25
N GLU A 347 -2.04 0.88 -29.94
CA GLU A 347 -2.34 1.70 -31.12
C GLU A 347 -3.73 2.37 -31.12
N GLU A 348 -4.41 2.44 -29.99
CA GLU A 348 -5.73 3.06 -29.93
C GLU A 348 -5.63 4.60 -29.85
N GLU A 349 -6.45 5.30 -30.66
CA GLU A 349 -6.52 6.76 -30.66
C GLU A 349 -7.15 7.34 -29.38
N VAL A 350 -7.77 6.47 -28.54
CA VAL A 350 -8.47 6.83 -27.31
C VAL A 350 -7.92 6.04 -26.12
N ASP A 351 -8.05 6.62 -24.93
CA ASP A 351 -7.56 6.04 -23.70
C ASP A 351 -8.61 5.18 -22.99
N ILE A 352 -9.90 5.57 -23.09
CA ILE A 352 -11.05 4.86 -22.50
C ILE A 352 -12.22 4.85 -23.47
N GLU A 353 -12.82 3.67 -23.67
CA GLU A 353 -14.07 3.52 -24.41
C GLU A 353 -15.22 3.23 -23.46
N ILE A 354 -16.33 3.95 -23.64
CA ILE A 354 -17.55 3.83 -22.86
C ILE A 354 -18.63 3.24 -23.77
N ARG A 355 -18.99 1.97 -23.55
CA ARG A 355 -20.11 1.32 -24.23
C ARG A 355 -21.36 1.49 -23.40
N ILE A 356 -22.28 2.31 -23.88
CA ILE A 356 -23.49 2.68 -23.14
C ILE A 356 -24.54 1.59 -23.29
N GLY A 357 -24.96 0.99 -22.16
CA GLY A 357 -26.06 0.05 -22.07
C GLY A 357 -27.40 0.73 -21.74
N LEU A 358 -28.49 -0.04 -21.75
CA LEU A 358 -29.84 0.41 -21.41
C LEU A 358 -29.93 0.98 -19.99
N ASP A 359 -29.11 0.50 -19.06
CA ASP A 359 -29.00 0.97 -17.67
C ASP A 359 -28.60 2.45 -17.54
N TRP A 360 -28.05 3.06 -18.57
CA TRP A 360 -27.70 4.48 -18.62
C TRP A 360 -28.80 5.35 -19.17
N ALA A 361 -29.70 4.81 -20.01
CA ALA A 361 -30.75 5.57 -20.65
C ALA A 361 -31.68 6.29 -19.65
N ASP A 362 -31.93 5.65 -18.49
CA ASP A 362 -32.80 6.16 -17.42
C ASP A 362 -32.09 7.14 -16.46
N LYS A 363 -30.76 7.26 -16.56
CA LYS A 363 -29.93 8.09 -15.67
C LYS A 363 -29.54 9.44 -16.26
N LEU A 364 -29.70 9.62 -17.54
CA LEU A 364 -29.46 10.94 -18.18
C LEU A 364 -30.59 11.91 -17.82
N PRO A 365 -30.25 13.12 -17.31
CA PRO A 365 -31.24 14.15 -17.02
C PRO A 365 -31.96 14.65 -18.25
#